data_0879f503612c624d74c1a04532432ee7
#
_entry.id   0879f503612c624d74c1a04532432ee7
#
_cell.length_a   1.000
_cell.length_b   1.000
_cell.length_c   1.000
_cell.angle_alpha   90.00
_cell.angle_beta   90.00
_cell.angle_gamma   90.00
#
_symmetry.space_group_name_H-M   'P 1'
#
loop_
_entity.id
_entity.type
_entity.pdbx_description
1 polymer ?
#
loop_
_entity_poly.entity_id
_entity_poly.type
_entity_poly.pdbx_seq_one_letter_code
_entity_poly.pdbx_strand_id
1 'polypeptide(L)' 'MPYKRNAELPATVRKLPAGAQTIYRKTWNSVASDGGSEAKSASIAWSAVKKSYRKDGDRWVRRAG' A
#
# COMPACT_ATOMS: atom_id res chain seq x y z
N MET A 1 -12.58 6.82 -4.22
CA MET A 1 -13.29 6.20 -3.11
C MET A 1 -12.32 5.47 -2.18
N PRO A 2 -12.46 5.60 -0.87
CA PRO A 2 -11.56 4.89 0.03
C PRO A 2 -11.81 3.38 0.00
N TYR A 3 -10.76 2.64 0.24
CA TYR A 3 -10.85 1.17 0.32
C TYR A 3 -11.25 0.77 1.73
N LYS A 4 -12.26 -0.07 1.84
CA LYS A 4 -12.73 -0.54 3.15
C LYS A 4 -11.99 -1.78 3.62
N ARG A 5 -11.46 -2.57 2.69
CA ARG A 5 -10.73 -3.78 3.03
C ARG A 5 -9.71 -4.12 1.94
N ASN A 6 -8.78 -4.98 2.31
CA ASN A 6 -7.68 -5.32 1.42
C ASN A 6 -8.14 -5.99 0.11
N ALA A 7 -9.24 -6.72 0.16
CA ALA A 7 -9.77 -7.39 -1.04
C ALA A 7 -10.17 -6.41 -2.14
N GLU A 8 -10.40 -5.14 -1.80
CA GLU A 8 -10.79 -4.11 -2.76
C GLU A 8 -9.59 -3.46 -3.45
N LEU A 9 -8.39 -3.75 -2.98
CA LEU A 9 -7.18 -3.15 -3.53
C LEU A 9 -6.90 -3.65 -4.95
N PRO A 10 -6.17 -2.87 -5.77
CA PRO A 10 -5.78 -3.32 -7.11
C PRO A 10 -5.02 -4.65 -7.06
N ALA A 11 -5.08 -5.41 -8.15
CA ALA A 11 -4.46 -6.72 -8.21
C ALA A 11 -2.97 -6.69 -7.88
N THR A 12 -2.25 -5.66 -8.32
CA THR A 12 -0.82 -5.51 -8.04
C THR A 12 -0.55 -5.37 -6.54
N VAL A 13 -1.45 -4.70 -5.83
CA VAL A 13 -1.32 -4.52 -4.38
C VAL A 13 -1.72 -5.79 -3.64
N ARG A 14 -2.73 -6.50 -4.14
CA ARG A 14 -3.18 -7.73 -3.51
C ARG A 14 -2.14 -8.84 -3.52
N LYS A 15 -1.11 -8.72 -4.35
CA LYS A 15 0.01 -9.65 -4.36
C LYS A 15 0.95 -9.45 -3.18
N LEU A 16 0.81 -8.35 -2.47
CA LEU A 16 1.66 -8.05 -1.31
C LEU A 16 1.20 -8.87 -0.10
N PRO A 17 2.11 -9.09 0.88
CA PRO A 17 1.70 -9.68 2.16
C PRO A 17 0.58 -8.86 2.82
N ALA A 18 -0.22 -9.49 3.64
CA ALA A 18 -1.36 -8.84 4.27
C ALA A 18 -0.99 -7.56 5.01
N GLY A 19 0.13 -7.57 5.73
CA GLY A 19 0.60 -6.37 6.43
C GLY A 19 0.91 -5.22 5.50
N ALA A 20 1.54 -5.51 4.35
CA ALA A 20 1.84 -4.50 3.35
C ALA A 20 0.56 -3.96 2.70
N GLN A 21 -0.40 -4.83 2.44
CA GLN A 21 -1.70 -4.41 1.90
C GLN A 21 -2.40 -3.44 2.87
N THR A 22 -2.35 -3.74 4.14
CA THR A 22 -2.95 -2.88 5.16
C THR A 22 -2.28 -1.51 5.19
N ILE A 23 -0.95 -1.46 5.10
CA ILE A 23 -0.21 -0.21 5.04
C ILE A 23 -0.62 0.60 3.82
N TYR A 24 -0.68 -0.05 2.66
CA TYR A 24 -1.08 0.60 1.42
C TYR A 24 -2.49 1.19 1.56
N ARG A 25 -3.44 0.38 2.01
CA ARG A 25 -4.83 0.79 2.15
C ARG A 25 -4.98 2.00 3.07
N LYS A 26 -4.38 1.94 4.25
CA LYS A 26 -4.48 3.03 5.22
C LYS A 26 -3.84 4.31 4.71
N THR A 27 -2.67 4.21 4.10
CA THR A 27 -1.97 5.37 3.57
C THR A 27 -2.75 5.98 2.41
N TRP A 28 -3.22 5.14 1.48
CA TRP A 28 -4.00 5.59 0.34
C TRP A 28 -5.25 6.36 0.80
N ASN A 29 -5.97 5.78 1.75
CA ASN A 29 -7.19 6.40 2.28
C ASN A 29 -6.90 7.74 2.95
N SER A 30 -5.80 7.81 3.69
CA SER A 30 -5.41 9.04 4.39
C SER A 30 -5.11 10.16 3.39
N VAL A 31 -4.33 9.87 2.36
CA VAL A 31 -3.98 10.87 1.34
C VAL A 31 -5.22 11.29 0.55
N ALA A 32 -6.06 10.34 0.17
CA ALA A 32 -7.29 10.64 -0.56
C ALA A 32 -8.24 11.50 0.29
N SER A 33 -8.31 11.22 1.59
CA SER A 33 -9.14 11.99 2.51
C SER A 33 -8.66 13.44 2.63
N ASP A 34 -7.35 13.65 2.46
CA ASP A 34 -6.77 15.00 2.48
C ASP A 34 -6.86 15.71 1.12
N GLY A 35 -7.60 15.14 0.19
CA GLY A 35 -7.80 15.75 -1.13
C GLY A 35 -6.77 15.36 -2.17
N GLY A 36 -5.94 14.37 -1.89
CA GLY A 36 -4.96 13.90 -2.87
C GLY A 36 -5.62 13.18 -4.04
N SER A 37 -5.00 13.28 -5.22
CA SER A 37 -5.47 12.56 -6.40
C SER A 37 -5.20 11.06 -6.25
N GLU A 38 -5.80 10.24 -7.10
CA GLU A 38 -5.54 8.81 -7.09
C GLU A 38 -4.07 8.51 -7.34
N ALA A 39 -3.45 9.20 -8.29
CA ALA A 39 -2.03 9.01 -8.59
C ALA A 39 -1.15 9.36 -7.40
N LYS A 40 -1.45 10.48 -6.73
CA LYS A 40 -0.69 10.91 -5.57
C LYS A 40 -0.89 9.93 -4.41
N SER A 41 -2.12 9.50 -4.18
CA SER A 41 -2.44 8.55 -3.12
C SER A 41 -1.70 7.23 -3.34
N ALA A 42 -1.68 6.72 -4.56
CA ALA A 42 -0.99 5.49 -4.90
C ALA A 42 0.53 5.64 -4.71
N SER A 43 1.10 6.74 -5.17
CA SER A 43 2.54 6.97 -5.05
C SER A 43 2.98 7.01 -3.59
N ILE A 44 2.26 7.74 -2.76
CA ILE A 44 2.58 7.85 -1.34
C ILE A 44 2.34 6.52 -0.63
N ALA A 45 1.27 5.81 -0.99
CA ALA A 45 0.98 4.50 -0.41
C ALA A 45 2.10 3.49 -0.71
N TRP A 46 2.60 3.46 -1.95
CA TRP A 46 3.72 2.60 -2.31
C TRP A 46 4.99 2.97 -1.55
N SER A 47 5.23 4.27 -1.36
CA SER A 47 6.37 4.72 -0.55
C SER A 47 6.28 4.20 0.88
N ALA A 48 5.09 4.24 1.47
CA ALA A 48 4.88 3.73 2.82
C ALA A 48 5.14 2.22 2.90
N VAL A 49 4.68 1.47 1.91
CA VAL A 49 4.94 0.03 1.83
C VAL A 49 6.44 -0.23 1.76
N LYS A 50 7.16 0.51 0.92
CA LYS A 50 8.60 0.32 0.73
C LYS A 50 9.42 0.66 1.95
N LYS A 51 8.87 1.46 2.86
CA LYS A 51 9.55 1.77 4.12
C LYS A 51 9.55 0.59 5.08
N SER A 52 8.53 -0.24 5.03
CA SER A 52 8.37 -1.38 5.94
C SER A 52 8.66 -2.72 5.29
N TYR A 53 8.60 -2.78 3.97
CA TYR A 53 8.83 -4.01 3.21
C TYR A 53 9.81 -3.74 2.08
N ARG A 54 10.55 -4.78 1.70
CA ARG A 54 11.42 -4.71 0.53
C ARG A 54 11.12 -5.88 -0.38
N LYS A 55 11.38 -5.69 -1.67
CA LYS A 55 11.19 -6.76 -2.63
C LYS A 55 12.42 -7.65 -2.65
N ASP A 56 12.22 -8.94 -2.49
CA ASP A 56 13.27 -9.94 -2.51
C ASP A 56 12.91 -10.97 -3.58
N GLY A 57 13.46 -10.78 -4.77
CA GLY A 57 13.08 -11.59 -5.93
C GLY A 57 11.62 -11.34 -6.29
N ASP A 58 10.80 -12.39 -6.24
CA ASP A 58 9.38 -12.30 -6.56
C ASP A 58 8.50 -11.98 -5.35
N ARG A 59 9.11 -11.81 -4.20
CA ARG A 59 8.38 -11.71 -2.94
C ARG A 59 8.68 -10.42 -2.22
N TRP A 60 7.71 -9.96 -1.43
CA TRP A 60 7.90 -8.84 -0.54
C TRP A 60 8.12 -9.37 0.87
N VAL A 61 9.19 -8.93 1.51
CA VAL A 61 9.52 -9.35 2.87
C VAL A 61 9.62 -8.13 3.76
N ARG A 62 9.29 -8.33 5.03
CA ARG A 62 9.34 -7.25 6.00
C ARG A 62 10.80 -6.85 6.24
N ARG A 63 11.05 -5.55 6.26
CA ARG A 63 12.39 -5.06 6.57
C ARG A 63 12.73 -5.36 8.01
N ALA A 64 13.95 -5.83 8.24
CA ALA A 64 14.47 -6.07 9.58
C ALA A 64 14.86 -4.73 10.22
N GLY A 65 14.54 -4.57 11.45
CA GLY A 65 14.92 -3.38 12.22
C GLY A 65 14.00 -2.22 12.08
#